data_67efa4d2861bd3faf6e29d65f55cefce
#
_entry.id   67efa4d2861bd3faf6e29d65f55cefce
#
_cell.length_a   1.000
_cell.length_b   1.000
_cell.length_c   1.000
_cell.angle_alpha   90.00
_cell.angle_beta   90.00
_cell.angle_gamma   90.00
#
_symmetry.space_group_name_H-M   'P 1'
#
loop_
_entity.id
_entity.type
_entity.pdbx_description
1 polymer ?
#
loop_
_entity_poly.entity_id
_entity_poly.type
_entity_poly.pdbx_seq_one_letter_code
_entity_poly.pdbx_strand_id
1 'polypeptide(L)'
;MMVTDICRDDIVYDEDEGWYQETPDYEKLLNKYNRSKNRFTSYLWGIYVTSLSKMALASGILELKYDFLYSDTDSCKFINYINHKDYFDNYNADVRKKLLKMCDYYKINPELIEPTDIKGQKQLIGIWDYEGEVASNGTLIPTYSRFKSLGAKRYMVEYPNGELSFTVSGCSKKLAVPYLKEMADLEGVDVFSKFDNNMYIPSDLTRKNTHTYIDNEVEGYATDYLGNKSYYKELSSIHLEETEFTLSLTSNWIDYIIGIRGVF
;
A
#
# COMPACT_ATOMS: atom_id res chain seq x y z
N MET A 1 -4.98 22.12 -10.49
CA MET A 1 -3.69 22.57 -9.97
C MET A 1 -2.66 21.77 -10.71
N MET A 2 -2.09 22.38 -11.65
CA MET A 2 -1.15 21.73 -12.52
C MET A 2 0.19 22.37 -12.33
N VAL A 3 1.07 21.47 -12.05
CA VAL A 3 2.29 21.37 -12.83
C VAL A 3 3.30 22.42 -12.45
N THR A 4 3.79 22.23 -11.25
CA THR A 4 4.96 22.95 -10.76
C THR A 4 6.22 22.65 -11.56
N ASP A 5 6.25 21.53 -12.32
CA ASP A 5 7.44 21.14 -13.08
C ASP A 5 7.57 21.83 -14.44
N ILE A 6 6.52 22.50 -14.90
CA ILE A 6 6.59 23.27 -16.15
C ILE A 6 7.34 24.59 -15.99
N CYS A 7 7.36 25.13 -14.77
CA CYS A 7 7.95 26.43 -14.49
C CYS A 7 9.43 26.39 -14.02
N ARG A 8 10.03 25.23 -13.87
CA ARG A 8 11.41 25.10 -13.36
C ARG A 8 12.47 25.27 -14.43
N ASP A 9 12.11 25.02 -15.68
CA ASP A 9 13.06 25.00 -16.79
C ASP A 9 12.93 26.24 -17.68
N ASP A 10 12.28 27.31 -17.21
CA ASP A 10 12.07 28.51 -17.99
C ASP A 10 13.16 29.58 -17.81
N ILE A 11 14.11 29.32 -16.92
CA ILE A 11 15.26 30.21 -16.70
C ILE A 11 16.51 29.51 -17.21
N VAL A 12 17.09 30.07 -18.24
CA VAL A 12 18.27 29.53 -18.92
C VAL A 12 19.40 30.54 -18.85
N TYR A 13 20.66 30.07 -18.72
CA TYR A 13 21.82 30.88 -18.82
C TYR A 13 22.44 30.73 -20.21
N ASP A 14 22.66 31.83 -20.90
CA ASP A 14 23.40 31.93 -22.13
C ASP A 14 24.67 32.77 -21.91
N GLU A 15 25.77 32.42 -22.56
CA GLU A 15 27.04 33.12 -22.37
C GLU A 15 27.05 34.56 -22.90
N ASP A 16 26.22 34.82 -23.91
CA ASP A 16 26.12 36.13 -24.55
C ASP A 16 25.00 37.00 -23.94
N GLU A 17 23.89 36.40 -23.56
CA GLU A 17 22.72 37.11 -23.06
C GLU A 17 22.55 37.05 -21.52
N GLY A 18 23.32 36.22 -20.85
CA GLY A 18 23.22 35.99 -19.40
C GLY A 18 22.01 35.16 -19.03
N TRP A 19 21.39 35.42 -17.87
CA TRP A 19 20.18 34.75 -17.42
C TRP A 19 18.99 35.34 -18.12
N TYR A 20 18.19 34.50 -18.82
CA TYR A 20 16.97 34.92 -19.44
C TYR A 20 15.85 33.87 -19.22
N GLN A 21 14.62 34.32 -19.35
CA GLN A 21 13.46 33.44 -19.26
C GLN A 21 13.08 32.94 -20.66
N GLU A 22 13.21 31.62 -20.85
CA GLU A 22 12.73 30.98 -22.08
C GLU A 22 11.20 30.78 -21.99
N THR A 23 10.50 31.17 -23.06
CA THR A 23 9.06 30.89 -23.11
C THR A 23 8.83 29.42 -23.45
N PRO A 24 8.25 28.64 -22.54
CA PRO A 24 8.04 27.21 -22.78
C PRO A 24 7.13 26.96 -23.99
N ASP A 25 7.46 25.96 -24.80
CA ASP A 25 6.56 25.43 -25.81
C ASP A 25 5.43 24.67 -25.14
N TYR A 26 4.36 25.38 -24.81
CA TYR A 26 3.19 24.82 -24.11
C TYR A 26 2.51 23.70 -24.88
N GLU A 27 2.53 23.74 -26.21
CA GLU A 27 1.93 22.68 -27.03
C GLU A 27 2.73 21.39 -26.92
N LYS A 28 4.06 21.48 -26.98
CA LYS A 28 4.97 20.34 -26.78
C LYS A 28 4.86 19.76 -25.38
N LEU A 29 4.79 20.62 -24.37
CA LEU A 29 4.62 20.21 -22.98
C LEU A 29 3.28 19.51 -22.75
N LEU A 30 2.20 20.05 -23.29
CA LEU A 30 0.86 19.46 -23.22
C LEU A 30 0.82 18.10 -23.94
N ASN A 31 1.46 17.98 -25.09
CA ASN A 31 1.58 16.73 -25.83
C ASN A 31 2.40 15.69 -25.05
N LYS A 32 3.51 16.11 -24.43
CA LYS A 32 4.32 15.26 -23.54
C LYS A 32 3.49 14.77 -22.35
N TYR A 33 2.77 15.66 -21.68
CA TYR A 33 1.87 15.33 -20.59
C TYR A 33 0.77 14.35 -21.04
N ASN A 34 0.08 14.63 -22.14
CA ASN A 34 -1.01 13.80 -22.65
C ASN A 34 -0.57 12.40 -23.09
N ARG A 35 0.70 12.23 -23.47
CA ARG A 35 1.30 10.94 -23.81
C ARG A 35 1.92 10.22 -22.61
N SER A 36 2.06 10.89 -21.48
CA SER A 36 2.64 10.30 -20.28
C SER A 36 1.71 9.21 -19.72
N LYS A 37 2.28 8.05 -19.40
CA LYS A 37 1.58 6.96 -18.71
C LYS A 37 1.19 7.32 -17.27
N ASN A 38 1.85 8.32 -16.69
CA ASN A 38 1.65 8.76 -15.32
C ASN A 38 0.77 10.00 -15.22
N ARG A 39 0.14 10.42 -16.33
CA ARG A 39 -0.76 11.58 -16.27
C ARG A 39 -1.92 11.28 -15.35
N PHE A 40 -2.18 12.19 -14.48
CA PHE A 40 -3.35 12.19 -13.61
C PHE A 40 -4.31 13.29 -14.05
N THR A 41 -5.53 12.92 -14.39
CA THR A 41 -6.49 13.85 -14.99
C THR A 41 -7.07 14.85 -14.01
N SER A 42 -7.17 14.47 -12.72
CA SER A 42 -7.69 15.37 -11.68
C SER A 42 -7.27 14.89 -10.29
N TYR A 43 -6.74 15.81 -9.49
CA TYR A 43 -6.41 15.55 -8.07
C TYR A 43 -7.66 15.16 -7.26
N LEU A 44 -8.80 15.76 -7.57
CA LEU A 44 -10.06 15.44 -6.90
C LEU A 44 -10.47 13.98 -7.11
N TRP A 45 -10.23 13.42 -8.27
CA TRP A 45 -10.55 12.01 -8.53
C TRP A 45 -9.72 11.07 -7.64
N GLY A 46 -8.45 11.39 -7.41
CA GLY A 46 -7.62 10.65 -6.48
C GLY A 46 -8.17 10.67 -5.06
N ILE A 47 -8.65 11.83 -4.59
CA ILE A 47 -9.30 11.97 -3.29
C ILE A 47 -10.59 11.14 -3.23
N TYR A 48 -11.44 11.21 -4.26
CA TYR A 48 -12.68 10.43 -4.30
C TYR A 48 -12.43 8.93 -4.30
N VAL A 49 -11.50 8.45 -5.12
CA VAL A 49 -11.16 7.01 -5.18
C VAL A 49 -10.70 6.51 -3.81
N THR A 50 -9.76 7.21 -3.17
CA THR A 50 -9.26 6.82 -1.85
C THR A 50 -10.33 6.93 -0.76
N SER A 51 -11.20 7.93 -0.83
CA SER A 51 -12.29 8.11 0.13
C SER A 51 -13.36 7.02 0.00
N LEU A 52 -13.73 6.65 -1.22
CA LEU A 52 -14.68 5.58 -1.49
C LEU A 52 -14.12 4.22 -1.07
N SER A 53 -12.84 3.95 -1.31
CA SER A 53 -12.16 2.74 -0.85
C SER A 53 -12.18 2.64 0.68
N LYS A 54 -11.83 3.73 1.38
CA LYS A 54 -11.89 3.78 2.85
C LYS A 54 -13.31 3.60 3.39
N MET A 55 -14.31 4.17 2.71
CA MET A 55 -15.71 4.02 3.09
C MET A 55 -16.18 2.57 2.94
N ALA A 56 -15.81 1.91 1.84
CA ALA A 56 -16.08 0.50 1.62
C ALA A 56 -15.43 -0.37 2.70
N LEU A 57 -14.15 -0.12 2.99
CA LEU A 57 -13.44 -0.81 4.07
C LEU A 57 -14.12 -0.61 5.43
N ALA A 58 -14.43 0.63 5.79
CA ALA A 58 -15.09 0.94 7.06
C ALA A 58 -16.46 0.26 7.18
N SER A 59 -17.27 0.23 6.11
CA SER A 59 -18.57 -0.46 6.12
C SER A 59 -18.42 -1.97 6.30
N GLY A 60 -17.43 -2.59 5.68
CA GLY A 60 -17.10 -3.99 5.90
C GLY A 60 -16.68 -4.28 7.35
N ILE A 61 -15.81 -3.44 7.91
CA ILE A 61 -15.36 -3.59 9.31
C ILE A 61 -16.55 -3.47 10.28
N LEU A 62 -17.44 -2.51 10.06
CA LEU A 62 -18.64 -2.33 10.89
C LEU A 62 -19.56 -3.53 10.84
N GLU A 63 -19.71 -4.17 9.67
CA GLU A 63 -20.46 -5.42 9.54
C GLU A 63 -19.84 -6.57 10.31
N LEU A 64 -18.50 -6.70 10.22
CA LEU A 64 -17.76 -7.81 10.82
C LEU A 64 -17.76 -7.78 12.36
N LYS A 65 -17.88 -6.62 12.97
CA LYS A 65 -17.93 -6.46 14.44
C LYS A 65 -16.79 -7.20 15.16
N TYR A 66 -17.14 -8.14 16.03
CA TYR A 66 -16.18 -8.94 16.80
C TYR A 66 -15.44 -10.00 15.98
N ASP A 67 -15.91 -10.32 14.79
CA ASP A 67 -15.26 -11.25 13.89
C ASP A 67 -14.12 -10.61 13.10
N PHE A 68 -14.00 -9.27 13.14
CA PHE A 68 -12.89 -8.52 12.55
C PHE A 68 -11.59 -8.76 13.31
N LEU A 69 -10.50 -9.04 12.57
CA LEU A 69 -9.18 -9.25 13.14
C LEU A 69 -8.16 -8.20 12.72
N TYR A 70 -8.15 -7.86 11.41
CA TYR A 70 -7.12 -6.99 10.85
C TYR A 70 -7.57 -6.41 9.52
N SER A 71 -7.09 -5.22 9.19
CA SER A 71 -7.25 -4.63 7.85
C SER A 71 -5.98 -3.93 7.40
N ASP A 72 -5.77 -3.90 6.09
CA ASP A 72 -4.72 -3.12 5.46
C ASP A 72 -5.23 -2.57 4.13
N THR A 73 -5.29 -1.26 4.02
CA THR A 73 -5.64 -0.47 2.84
C THR A 73 -7.03 -0.82 2.25
N ASP A 74 -7.18 -1.99 1.64
CA ASP A 74 -8.37 -2.45 0.91
C ASP A 74 -8.74 -3.90 1.23
N SER A 75 -8.14 -4.48 2.26
CA SER A 75 -8.39 -5.86 2.67
C SER A 75 -8.80 -5.98 4.13
N CYS A 76 -9.66 -6.95 4.43
CA CYS A 76 -10.04 -7.35 5.78
C CYS A 76 -9.67 -8.80 6.04
N LYS A 77 -9.14 -9.07 7.24
CA LYS A 77 -8.94 -10.42 7.79
C LYS A 77 -9.95 -10.60 8.91
N PHE A 78 -10.71 -11.66 8.85
CA PHE A 78 -11.79 -11.89 9.81
C PHE A 78 -12.14 -13.39 9.91
N ILE A 79 -12.90 -13.76 10.90
CA ILE A 79 -13.39 -15.13 11.14
C ILE A 79 -14.87 -15.25 10.79
N ASN A 80 -15.39 -16.48 10.78
CA ASN A 80 -16.81 -16.78 10.58
C ASN A 80 -17.42 -16.21 9.28
N TYR A 81 -16.67 -16.28 8.17
CA TYR A 81 -17.09 -15.74 6.87
C TYR A 81 -18.54 -16.05 6.48
N ILE A 82 -19.00 -17.28 6.79
CA ILE A 82 -20.36 -17.71 6.42
C ILE A 82 -21.45 -16.82 7.02
N ASN A 83 -21.21 -16.25 8.20
CA ASN A 83 -22.16 -15.37 8.88
C ASN A 83 -22.30 -14.00 8.19
N HIS A 84 -21.29 -13.61 7.42
CA HIS A 84 -21.18 -12.32 6.76
C HIS A 84 -21.32 -12.40 5.24
N LYS A 85 -21.45 -13.61 4.70
CA LYS A 85 -21.49 -13.85 3.26
C LYS A 85 -22.58 -13.05 2.57
N ASP A 86 -23.78 -13.02 3.14
CA ASP A 86 -24.92 -12.31 2.56
C ASP A 86 -24.67 -10.80 2.44
N TYR A 87 -23.95 -10.22 3.41
CA TYR A 87 -23.58 -8.81 3.34
C TYR A 87 -22.65 -8.54 2.14
N PHE A 88 -21.61 -9.35 1.97
CA PHE A 88 -20.65 -9.18 0.88
C PHE A 88 -21.29 -9.44 -0.49
N ASP A 89 -22.13 -10.44 -0.59
CA ASP A 89 -22.87 -10.76 -1.82
C ASP A 89 -23.82 -9.62 -2.21
N ASN A 90 -24.55 -9.07 -1.26
CA ASN A 90 -25.46 -7.94 -1.47
C ASN A 90 -24.68 -6.67 -1.85
N TYR A 91 -23.57 -6.40 -1.17
CA TYR A 91 -22.70 -5.27 -1.50
C TYR A 91 -22.20 -5.39 -2.94
N ASN A 92 -21.69 -6.55 -3.34
CA ASN A 92 -21.18 -6.81 -4.68
C ASN A 92 -22.29 -6.68 -5.75
N ALA A 93 -23.49 -7.16 -5.46
CA ALA A 93 -24.65 -7.01 -6.35
C ALA A 93 -25.05 -5.54 -6.51
N ASP A 94 -25.03 -4.75 -5.43
CA ASP A 94 -25.31 -3.32 -5.46
C ASP A 94 -24.26 -2.53 -6.25
N VAL A 95 -22.97 -2.86 -6.10
CA VAL A 95 -21.88 -2.26 -6.89
C VAL A 95 -22.11 -2.55 -8.38
N ARG A 96 -22.36 -3.81 -8.74
CA ARG A 96 -22.66 -4.20 -10.13
C ARG A 96 -23.84 -3.41 -10.70
N LYS A 97 -24.93 -3.32 -9.95
CA LYS A 97 -26.13 -2.57 -10.35
C LYS A 97 -25.84 -1.09 -10.59
N LYS A 98 -25.06 -0.46 -9.70
CA LYS A 98 -24.66 0.95 -9.84
C LYS A 98 -23.80 1.17 -11.08
N LEU A 99 -22.82 0.30 -11.33
CA LEU A 99 -21.94 0.39 -12.51
C LEU A 99 -22.72 0.19 -13.81
N LEU A 100 -23.62 -0.77 -13.89
CA LEU A 100 -24.47 -0.97 -15.06
C LEU A 100 -25.37 0.23 -15.34
N LYS A 101 -25.94 0.83 -14.29
CA LYS A 101 -26.74 2.07 -14.41
C LYS A 101 -25.89 3.23 -14.92
N MET A 102 -24.64 3.34 -14.50
CA MET A 102 -23.70 4.35 -15.00
C MET A 102 -23.35 4.10 -16.48
N CYS A 103 -23.14 2.85 -16.87
CA CYS A 103 -22.88 2.47 -18.26
C CYS A 103 -24.06 2.87 -19.16
N ASP A 104 -25.30 2.60 -18.73
CA ASP A 104 -26.50 3.00 -19.49
C ASP A 104 -26.62 4.52 -19.60
N TYR A 105 -26.40 5.24 -18.50
CA TYR A 105 -26.47 6.71 -18.49
C TYR A 105 -25.44 7.35 -19.42
N TYR A 106 -24.19 6.92 -19.37
CA TYR A 106 -23.09 7.47 -20.17
C TYR A 106 -22.91 6.79 -21.53
N LYS A 107 -23.78 5.83 -21.89
CA LYS A 107 -23.69 5.05 -23.13
C LYS A 107 -22.33 4.35 -23.31
N ILE A 108 -21.81 3.78 -22.23
CA ILE A 108 -20.55 3.05 -22.19
C ILE A 108 -20.86 1.54 -22.32
N ASN A 109 -19.97 0.80 -23.02
CA ASN A 109 -20.09 -0.65 -23.13
C ASN A 109 -20.08 -1.31 -21.73
N PRO A 110 -21.15 -2.06 -21.35
CA PRO A 110 -21.24 -2.71 -20.04
C PRO A 110 -20.10 -3.72 -19.75
N GLU A 111 -19.47 -4.28 -20.78
CA GLU A 111 -18.35 -5.21 -20.57
C GLU A 111 -17.12 -4.57 -19.91
N LEU A 112 -17.00 -3.24 -19.98
CA LEU A 112 -15.89 -2.50 -19.40
C LEU A 112 -15.90 -2.45 -17.87
N ILE A 113 -17.01 -2.83 -17.21
CA ILE A 113 -17.05 -2.92 -15.74
C ILE A 113 -16.29 -4.14 -15.21
N GLU A 114 -16.04 -5.13 -16.06
CA GLU A 114 -15.29 -6.35 -15.75
C GLU A 114 -14.03 -6.44 -16.61
N PRO A 115 -13.02 -5.61 -16.36
CA PRO A 115 -11.77 -5.68 -17.09
C PRO A 115 -11.09 -7.03 -16.86
N THR A 116 -10.39 -7.48 -17.89
CA THR A 116 -9.58 -8.70 -17.83
C THR A 116 -8.20 -8.36 -17.26
N ASP A 117 -7.78 -9.06 -16.24
CA ASP A 117 -6.47 -8.92 -15.64
C ASP A 117 -5.36 -9.54 -16.52
N ILE A 118 -4.10 -9.42 -16.07
CA ILE A 118 -2.94 -10.00 -16.77
C ILE A 118 -2.94 -11.54 -16.81
N LYS A 119 -3.75 -12.18 -15.98
CA LYS A 119 -3.92 -13.64 -15.93
C LYS A 119 -5.11 -14.11 -16.78
N GLY A 120 -5.81 -13.18 -17.45
CA GLY A 120 -6.97 -13.49 -18.27
C GLY A 120 -8.28 -13.64 -17.46
N GLN A 121 -8.32 -13.29 -16.19
CA GLN A 121 -9.52 -13.36 -15.35
C GLN A 121 -10.28 -12.04 -15.42
N LYS A 122 -11.60 -12.12 -15.58
CA LYS A 122 -12.49 -10.97 -15.52
C LYS A 122 -12.79 -10.64 -14.05
N GLN A 123 -12.57 -9.40 -13.67
CA GLN A 123 -12.85 -8.93 -12.31
C GLN A 123 -13.72 -7.70 -12.34
N LEU A 124 -14.80 -7.73 -11.58
CA LEU A 124 -15.64 -6.55 -11.37
C LEU A 124 -14.91 -5.53 -10.49
N ILE A 125 -14.97 -4.26 -10.86
CA ILE A 125 -14.27 -3.19 -10.11
C ILE A 125 -15.06 -2.84 -8.84
N GLY A 126 -14.35 -2.70 -7.72
CA GLY A 126 -14.89 -2.15 -6.47
C GLY A 126 -15.73 -3.11 -5.64
N ILE A 127 -15.62 -4.41 -5.88
CA ILE A 127 -16.25 -5.46 -5.08
C ILE A 127 -15.33 -5.98 -3.97
N TRP A 128 -15.96 -6.71 -3.03
CA TRP A 128 -15.25 -7.59 -2.12
C TRP A 128 -15.04 -8.95 -2.79
N ASP A 129 -13.79 -9.40 -2.82
CA ASP A 129 -13.42 -10.69 -3.35
C ASP A 129 -12.90 -11.59 -2.23
N TYR A 130 -13.32 -12.86 -2.26
CA TYR A 130 -12.90 -13.84 -1.26
C TYR A 130 -11.57 -14.46 -1.67
N GLU A 131 -10.52 -14.20 -0.89
CA GLU A 131 -9.16 -14.69 -1.16
C GLU A 131 -8.99 -16.21 -0.90
N GLY A 132 -9.95 -16.87 -0.25
CA GLY A 132 -9.93 -18.31 -0.02
C GLY A 132 -10.41 -19.10 -1.25
N GLU A 133 -10.37 -20.40 -1.15
CA GLU A 133 -10.83 -21.31 -2.19
C GLU A 133 -12.25 -21.81 -1.92
N VAL A 134 -12.96 -22.16 -2.99
CA VAL A 134 -14.23 -22.82 -2.93
C VAL A 134 -14.05 -24.23 -3.49
N ALA A 135 -14.19 -25.24 -2.65
CA ALA A 135 -14.11 -26.64 -3.07
C ALA A 135 -15.24 -26.99 -4.03
N SER A 136 -15.07 -28.07 -4.80
CA SER A 136 -16.05 -28.53 -5.81
C SER A 136 -17.46 -28.82 -5.25
N ASN A 137 -17.53 -29.13 -3.96
CA ASN A 137 -18.78 -29.36 -3.23
C ASN A 137 -19.39 -28.07 -2.63
N GLY A 138 -18.82 -26.89 -2.95
CA GLY A 138 -19.25 -25.60 -2.40
C GLY A 138 -18.73 -25.28 -1.00
N THR A 139 -17.89 -26.13 -0.40
CA THR A 139 -17.29 -25.85 0.89
C THR A 139 -16.22 -24.77 0.75
N LEU A 140 -16.31 -23.75 1.60
CA LEU A 140 -15.33 -22.68 1.66
C LEU A 140 -14.09 -23.16 2.39
N ILE A 141 -12.93 -23.01 1.74
CA ILE A 141 -11.62 -23.26 2.33
C ILE A 141 -11.06 -21.90 2.76
N PRO A 142 -10.78 -21.70 4.05
CA PRO A 142 -10.26 -20.42 4.52
C PRO A 142 -8.90 -20.12 3.92
N THR A 143 -8.61 -18.84 3.68
CA THR A 143 -7.30 -18.39 3.19
C THR A 143 -6.19 -18.76 4.16
N TYR A 144 -6.45 -18.69 5.47
CA TYR A 144 -5.49 -18.98 6.52
C TYR A 144 -6.08 -19.93 7.55
N SER A 145 -5.28 -20.89 8.02
CA SER A 145 -5.61 -21.74 9.16
C SER A 145 -5.29 -21.04 10.49
N ARG A 146 -4.24 -20.19 10.51
CA ARG A 146 -3.84 -19.41 11.69
C ARG A 146 -3.42 -18.00 11.28
N PHE A 147 -3.72 -17.04 12.14
CA PHE A 147 -3.35 -15.64 11.96
C PHE A 147 -2.94 -15.02 13.30
N LYS A 148 -1.80 -14.30 13.32
CA LYS A 148 -1.35 -13.51 14.46
C LYS A 148 -0.85 -12.17 13.98
N SER A 149 -1.35 -11.08 14.55
CA SER A 149 -0.93 -9.72 14.24
C SER A 149 -0.33 -9.04 15.45
N LEU A 150 0.75 -8.28 15.22
CA LEU A 150 1.38 -7.38 16.18
C LEU A 150 1.18 -5.91 15.82
N GLY A 151 0.36 -5.62 14.82
CA GLY A 151 0.07 -4.26 14.37
C GLY A 151 0.14 -4.10 12.86
N ALA A 152 0.10 -2.85 12.41
CA ALA A 152 0.09 -2.52 10.99
C ALA A 152 1.31 -3.09 10.25
N LYS A 153 1.06 -3.90 9.20
CA LYS A 153 2.08 -4.60 8.40
C LYS A 153 3.06 -5.45 9.23
N ARG A 154 2.55 -6.01 10.35
CA ARG A 154 3.27 -6.91 11.24
C ARG A 154 2.37 -8.09 11.59
N TYR A 155 2.36 -9.13 10.76
CA TYR A 155 1.55 -10.31 10.99
C TYR A 155 2.20 -11.57 10.43
N MET A 156 1.81 -12.69 10.98
CA MET A 156 2.17 -14.03 10.52
C MET A 156 0.91 -14.84 10.26
N VAL A 157 0.94 -15.62 9.20
CA VAL A 157 -0.15 -16.51 8.80
C VAL A 157 0.36 -17.91 8.52
N GLU A 158 -0.52 -18.89 8.72
CA GLU A 158 -0.36 -20.25 8.26
C GLU A 158 -1.48 -20.57 7.28
N TYR A 159 -1.11 -21.07 6.11
CA TYR A 159 -2.05 -21.54 5.11
C TYR A 159 -2.57 -22.94 5.45
N PRO A 160 -3.71 -23.39 4.88
CA PRO A 160 -4.24 -24.73 5.14
C PRO A 160 -3.29 -25.88 4.77
N ASN A 161 -2.33 -25.65 3.89
CA ASN A 161 -1.29 -26.60 3.51
C ASN A 161 -0.11 -26.64 4.50
N GLY A 162 -0.16 -25.86 5.61
CA GLY A 162 0.92 -25.74 6.60
C GLY A 162 2.07 -24.81 6.20
N GLU A 163 1.95 -24.14 5.05
CA GLU A 163 2.93 -23.13 4.67
C GLU A 163 2.76 -21.88 5.52
N LEU A 164 3.91 -21.29 5.93
CA LEU A 164 3.92 -20.07 6.72
C LEU A 164 4.27 -18.86 5.86
N SER A 165 3.60 -17.74 6.12
CA SER A 165 3.98 -16.46 5.58
C SER A 165 4.13 -15.43 6.70
N PHE A 166 5.18 -14.63 6.58
CA PHE A 166 5.56 -13.62 7.54
C PHE A 166 5.56 -12.25 6.84
N THR A 167 4.87 -11.29 7.40
CA THR A 167 4.80 -9.93 6.86
C THR A 167 5.22 -8.95 7.93
N VAL A 168 6.44 -8.43 7.77
CA VAL A 168 6.97 -7.30 8.55
C VAL A 168 7.61 -6.35 7.58
N SER A 169 7.26 -5.07 7.69
CA SER A 169 7.82 -4.03 6.81
C SER A 169 9.34 -3.99 6.94
N GLY A 170 10.04 -4.14 5.82
CA GLY A 170 11.50 -4.13 5.77
C GLY A 170 12.15 -5.50 5.98
N CYS A 171 11.40 -6.55 6.30
CA CYS A 171 11.94 -7.89 6.49
C CYS A 171 11.71 -8.78 5.26
N SER A 172 12.68 -9.62 4.93
CA SER A 172 12.57 -10.57 3.83
C SER A 172 11.75 -11.78 4.24
N LYS A 173 10.58 -11.99 3.62
CA LYS A 173 9.74 -13.16 3.85
C LYS A 173 10.50 -14.50 3.64
N LYS A 174 11.37 -14.55 2.62
CA LYS A 174 12.12 -15.76 2.27
C LYS A 174 13.15 -16.14 3.31
N LEU A 175 13.68 -15.18 4.04
CA LEU A 175 14.70 -15.41 5.06
C LEU A 175 14.09 -15.53 6.46
N ALA A 176 13.06 -14.77 6.76
CA ALA A 176 12.44 -14.73 8.08
C ALA A 176 11.72 -16.02 8.46
N VAL A 177 11.02 -16.67 7.52
CA VAL A 177 10.29 -17.91 7.83
C VAL A 177 11.22 -19.06 8.21
N PRO A 178 12.31 -19.34 7.45
CA PRO A 178 13.30 -20.35 7.90
C PRO A 178 13.92 -20.01 9.25
N TYR A 179 14.31 -18.76 9.46
CA TYR A 179 14.87 -18.31 10.74
C TYR A 179 13.91 -18.55 11.92
N LEU A 180 12.65 -18.18 11.78
CA LEU A 180 11.64 -18.40 12.82
C LEU A 180 11.41 -19.89 13.13
N LYS A 181 11.41 -20.73 12.09
CA LYS A 181 11.29 -22.18 12.24
C LYS A 181 12.49 -22.75 13.01
N GLU A 182 13.71 -22.37 12.62
CA GLU A 182 14.92 -22.79 13.30
C GLU A 182 14.91 -22.40 14.79
N MET A 183 14.54 -21.14 15.09
CA MET A 183 14.44 -20.66 16.47
C MET A 183 13.36 -21.41 17.27
N ALA A 184 12.24 -21.72 16.65
CA ALA A 184 11.17 -22.48 17.28
C ALA A 184 11.59 -23.94 17.54
N ASP A 185 12.27 -24.58 16.59
CA ASP A 185 12.77 -25.95 16.71
C ASP A 185 13.84 -26.04 17.79
N LEU A 186 14.77 -25.09 17.87
CA LEU A 186 15.82 -25.06 18.92
C LEU A 186 15.24 -24.98 20.33
N GLU A 187 14.13 -24.31 20.50
CA GLU A 187 13.48 -24.13 21.79
C GLU A 187 12.34 -25.12 22.04
N GLY A 188 11.98 -25.92 21.05
CA GLY A 188 10.88 -26.91 21.16
C GLY A 188 9.51 -26.26 21.34
N VAL A 189 9.29 -25.08 20.73
CA VAL A 189 8.05 -24.31 20.83
C VAL A 189 7.38 -24.12 19.48
N ASP A 190 6.09 -23.75 19.51
CA ASP A 190 5.38 -23.40 18.29
C ASP A 190 5.92 -22.13 17.64
N VAL A 191 6.06 -22.14 16.32
CA VAL A 191 6.62 -21.01 15.55
C VAL A 191 5.84 -19.70 15.73
N PHE A 192 4.51 -19.76 15.95
CA PHE A 192 3.70 -18.60 16.26
C PHE A 192 4.02 -17.96 17.61
N SER A 193 4.57 -18.72 18.56
CA SER A 193 5.03 -18.17 19.84
C SER A 193 6.27 -17.30 19.68
N LYS A 194 7.10 -17.59 18.67
CA LYS A 194 8.29 -16.80 18.34
C LYS A 194 7.97 -15.49 17.66
N PHE A 195 6.85 -15.41 16.98
CA PHE A 195 6.34 -14.13 16.44
C PHE A 195 5.62 -13.37 17.54
N ASP A 196 6.36 -12.61 18.32
CA ASP A 196 5.82 -11.90 19.48
C ASP A 196 6.40 -10.48 19.62
N ASN A 197 5.85 -9.75 20.57
CA ASN A 197 6.33 -8.41 20.91
C ASN A 197 7.79 -8.49 21.39
N ASN A 198 8.60 -7.52 20.95
CA ASN A 198 10.06 -7.47 21.20
C ASN A 198 10.88 -8.62 20.57
N MET A 199 10.32 -9.32 19.58
CA MET A 199 11.10 -10.25 18.80
C MET A 199 12.29 -9.55 18.15
N TYR A 200 13.49 -10.10 18.34
CA TYR A 200 14.70 -9.65 17.67
C TYR A 200 14.72 -10.11 16.21
N ILE A 201 15.05 -9.23 15.29
CA ILE A 201 15.21 -9.52 13.87
C ILE A 201 16.64 -9.11 13.48
N PRO A 202 17.51 -10.08 13.16
CA PRO A 202 18.87 -9.80 12.74
C PRO A 202 18.95 -8.95 11.46
N SER A 203 20.04 -8.23 11.28
CA SER A 203 20.24 -7.34 10.14
C SER A 203 20.25 -8.07 8.79
N ASP A 204 20.75 -9.30 8.75
CA ASP A 204 20.78 -10.13 7.54
C ASP A 204 19.39 -10.58 7.04
N LEU A 205 18.37 -10.53 7.89
CA LEU A 205 16.98 -10.80 7.51
C LEU A 205 16.22 -9.56 7.04
N THR A 206 16.75 -8.38 7.31
CA THR A 206 16.09 -7.12 6.94
C THR A 206 16.56 -6.65 5.56
N ARG A 207 15.65 -6.03 4.82
CA ARG A 207 15.94 -5.26 3.60
C ARG A 207 15.68 -3.78 3.82
N LYS A 208 15.48 -3.39 5.07
CA LYS A 208 15.18 -2.03 5.43
C LYS A 208 16.48 -1.29 5.68
N ASN A 209 16.86 -0.45 4.76
CA ASN A 209 17.91 0.51 4.95
C ASN A 209 17.35 1.63 5.83
N THR A 210 17.69 1.57 7.11
CA THR A 210 17.16 2.52 8.08
C THR A 210 18.17 3.57 8.47
N HIS A 211 19.43 3.31 8.17
CA HIS A 211 20.49 4.24 8.44
C HIS A 211 21.01 4.82 7.12
N THR A 212 21.00 6.12 7.03
CA THR A 212 21.60 6.88 5.95
C THR A 212 22.60 7.85 6.55
N TYR A 213 23.82 7.82 6.08
CA TYR A 213 24.79 8.83 6.40
C TYR A 213 25.41 9.40 5.12
N ILE A 214 26.02 10.53 5.28
CA ILE A 214 26.49 11.34 4.17
C ILE A 214 28.01 11.28 4.19
N ASP A 215 28.59 10.79 3.09
CA ASP A 215 30.05 10.69 2.99
C ASP A 215 30.70 12.05 2.80
N ASN A 216 30.08 12.92 2.02
CA ASN A 216 30.56 14.27 1.81
C ASN A 216 29.38 15.24 1.73
N GLU A 217 29.44 16.29 2.51
CA GLU A 217 28.54 17.43 2.43
C GLU A 217 29.26 18.59 1.75
N VAL A 218 28.63 19.13 0.72
CA VAL A 218 29.01 20.37 0.12
C VAL A 218 28.01 21.43 0.52
N GLU A 219 28.50 22.45 1.22
CA GLU A 219 27.68 23.58 1.65
C GLU A 219 28.10 24.83 0.91
N GLY A 220 27.16 25.68 0.57
CA GLY A 220 27.45 26.91 -0.11
C GLY A 220 26.26 27.84 -0.26
N TYR A 221 26.51 28.92 -0.97
CA TYR A 221 25.45 29.86 -1.34
C TYR A 221 25.33 29.89 -2.85
N ALA A 222 24.13 29.58 -3.33
CA ALA A 222 23.77 29.85 -4.72
C ALA A 222 23.19 31.25 -4.84
N THR A 223 23.55 31.94 -5.93
CA THR A 223 22.97 33.25 -6.25
C THR A 223 22.02 33.07 -7.42
N ASP A 224 20.78 33.50 -7.25
CA ASP A 224 19.78 33.43 -8.32
C ASP A 224 20.03 34.58 -9.36
N TYR A 225 19.26 34.56 -10.44
CA TYR A 225 19.37 35.55 -11.52
C TYR A 225 19.00 36.99 -11.09
N LEU A 226 18.30 37.13 -9.94
CA LEU A 226 17.99 38.44 -9.35
C LEU A 226 19.06 38.93 -8.37
N GLY A 227 20.11 38.13 -8.13
CA GLY A 227 21.17 38.44 -7.19
C GLY A 227 20.87 38.03 -5.74
N ASN A 228 19.78 37.33 -5.47
CA ASN A 228 19.47 36.84 -4.13
C ASN A 228 20.34 35.63 -3.81
N LYS A 229 20.90 35.61 -2.59
CA LYS A 229 21.70 34.48 -2.13
C LYS A 229 20.88 33.54 -1.31
N SER A 230 20.85 32.27 -1.70
CA SER A 230 20.24 31.16 -0.97
C SER A 230 21.29 30.19 -0.51
N TYR A 231 21.21 29.79 0.76
CA TYR A 231 22.07 28.73 1.29
C TYR A 231 21.60 27.38 0.75
N TYR A 232 22.54 26.55 0.31
CA TYR A 232 22.27 25.18 -0.06
C TYR A 232 23.23 24.21 0.64
N LYS A 233 22.74 22.99 0.82
CA LYS A 233 23.49 21.86 1.31
C LYS A 233 23.28 20.70 0.33
N GLU A 234 24.32 20.30 -0.34
CA GLU A 234 24.28 19.23 -1.32
C GLU A 234 24.95 17.98 -0.77
N LEU A 235 24.34 16.84 -1.01
CA LEU A 235 24.84 15.54 -0.65
C LEU A 235 25.65 14.97 -1.82
N SER A 236 26.91 14.69 -1.62
CA SER A 236 27.74 14.05 -2.66
C SER A 236 27.47 12.54 -2.76
N SER A 237 27.17 11.89 -1.63
CA SER A 237 26.81 10.49 -1.59
C SER A 237 25.95 10.16 -0.38
N ILE A 238 25.15 9.11 -0.51
CA ILE A 238 24.34 8.55 0.57
C ILE A 238 24.72 7.09 0.72
N HIS A 239 25.14 6.71 1.91
CA HIS A 239 25.40 5.32 2.25
C HIS A 239 24.17 4.72 2.93
N LEU A 240 23.79 3.53 2.50
CA LEU A 240 22.64 2.79 3.05
C LEU A 240 23.14 1.50 3.68
N GLU A 241 22.85 1.32 4.95
CA GLU A 241 23.19 0.12 5.69
C GLU A 241 21.95 -0.65 6.11
N GLU A 242 22.04 -1.96 6.06
CA GLU A 242 21.05 -2.84 6.66
C GLU A 242 21.21 -2.81 8.18
N THR A 243 20.09 -2.65 8.87
CA THR A 243 20.07 -2.59 10.32
C THR A 243 19.09 -3.59 10.91
N GLU A 244 19.42 -4.08 12.08
CA GLU A 244 18.53 -4.87 12.91
C GLU A 244 17.43 -3.99 13.54
N PHE A 245 16.31 -4.59 13.87
CA PHE A 245 15.26 -3.91 14.61
C PHE A 245 14.45 -4.89 15.47
N THR A 246 13.82 -4.36 16.50
CA THR A 246 12.97 -5.13 17.41
C THR A 246 11.50 -4.90 17.07
N LEU A 247 10.73 -5.99 16.92
CA LEU A 247 9.28 -5.89 16.79
C LEU A 247 8.66 -5.41 18.08
N SER A 248 7.74 -4.46 17.98
CA SER A 248 6.95 -3.95 19.09
C SER A 248 5.51 -3.71 18.69
N LEU A 249 4.59 -3.89 19.62
CA LEU A 249 3.22 -3.41 19.45
C LEU A 249 3.24 -1.88 19.46
N THR A 250 2.52 -1.28 18.52
CA THR A 250 2.33 0.18 18.52
C THR A 250 1.07 0.53 19.32
N SER A 251 1.13 1.59 20.11
CA SER A 251 -0.04 2.11 20.81
C SER A 251 -1.19 2.42 19.84
N ASN A 252 -0.88 2.99 18.69
CA ASN A 252 -1.86 3.29 17.66
C ASN A 252 -2.67 2.07 17.20
N TRP A 253 -2.06 0.87 17.18
CA TRP A 253 -2.79 -0.36 16.84
C TRP A 253 -3.76 -0.74 17.96
N ILE A 254 -3.33 -0.63 19.20
CA ILE A 254 -4.16 -0.91 20.37
C ILE A 254 -5.35 0.07 20.40
N ASP A 255 -5.08 1.36 20.22
CA ASP A 255 -6.10 2.41 20.20
C ASP A 255 -7.11 2.20 19.07
N TYR A 256 -6.66 1.76 17.90
CA TYR A 256 -7.52 1.42 16.77
C TYR A 256 -8.45 0.25 17.10
N ILE A 257 -7.92 -0.84 17.67
CA ILE A 257 -8.73 -2.00 18.06
C ILE A 257 -9.74 -1.65 19.16
N ILE A 258 -9.32 -0.88 20.16
CA ILE A 258 -10.23 -0.41 21.22
C ILE A 258 -11.31 0.49 20.64
N GLY A 259 -10.95 1.40 19.73
CA GLY A 259 -11.90 2.30 19.07
C GLY A 259 -12.96 1.57 18.28
N ILE A 260 -12.57 0.55 17.51
CA ILE A 260 -13.52 -0.31 16.77
C ILE A 260 -14.45 -1.07 17.70
N ARG A 261 -13.91 -1.70 18.75
CA ARG A 261 -14.72 -2.44 19.73
C ARG A 261 -15.66 -1.55 20.54
N GLY A 262 -15.30 -0.27 20.74
CA GLY A 262 -16.14 0.70 21.43
C GLY A 262 -17.33 1.21 20.60
N VAL A 263 -17.38 0.90 19.29
CA VAL A 263 -18.50 1.26 18.39
C VAL A 263 -19.62 0.20 18.42
N PHE A 264 -19.35 -0.97 18.96
CA PHE A 264 -20.29 -2.08 19.09
C PHE A 264 -20.72 -2.26 20.55
#